data_52eecea76ba68704a2e0e23017456f2f
#
_entry.id   52eecea76ba68704a2e0e23017456f2f
#
_cell.length_a   1.000
_cell.length_b   1.000
_cell.length_c   1.000
_cell.angle_alpha   90.00
_cell.angle_beta   90.00
_cell.angle_gamma   90.00
#
_symmetry.space_group_name_H-M   'P 1'
#
loop_
_entity.id
_entity.type
_entity.pdbx_description
1 polymer ?
#
loop_
_entity_poly.entity_id
_entity_poly.type
_entity_poly.pdbx_seq_one_letter_code
_entity_poly.pdbx_strand_id
1 'polypeptide(L)' 'MTEKVLLTGISGWIAKHTAIELLNSGYEVLGTVRNNNLIEQTKETLSKYASIDKLSFV' A
#
# COMPACT_ATOMS: atom_id res chain seq x y z
N MET A 1 4.12 19.08 0.30
CA MET A 1 4.91 18.10 1.02
C MET A 1 4.14 16.80 1.14
N THR A 2 4.79 15.68 0.87
CA THR A 2 4.11 14.39 0.90
C THR A 2 4.22 13.79 2.29
N GLU A 3 3.09 13.41 2.84
CA GLU A 3 3.07 12.75 4.13
C GLU A 3 3.18 11.24 3.95
N LYS A 4 3.85 10.61 4.89
CA LYS A 4 4.03 9.16 4.88
C LYS A 4 3.13 8.53 5.91
N VAL A 5 2.40 7.51 5.50
CA VAL A 5 1.46 6.78 6.37
C VAL A 5 1.90 5.34 6.48
N LEU A 6 1.99 4.84 7.71
CA LEU A 6 2.30 3.44 7.96
C LEU A 6 1.02 2.64 8.07
N LEU A 7 0.89 1.62 7.24
CA LEU A 7 -0.24 0.70 7.29
C LEU A 7 0.24 -0.71 7.62
N THR A 8 -0.19 -1.22 8.76
CA THR A 8 0.13 -2.59 9.14
C THR A 8 -0.86 -3.55 8.50
N GLY A 9 -0.37 -4.73 8.09
CA GLY A 9 -1.23 -5.74 7.49
C GLY A 9 -1.84 -5.31 6.18
N ILE A 10 -1.06 -4.66 5.32
CA ILE A 10 -1.55 -4.06 4.08
C ILE A 10 -2.13 -5.11 3.11
N SER A 11 -1.81 -6.39 3.30
CA SER A 11 -2.38 -7.45 2.49
C SER A 11 -3.84 -7.74 2.85
N GLY A 12 -4.33 -7.22 3.97
CA GLY A 12 -5.73 -7.39 4.36
C GLY A 12 -6.65 -6.55 3.50
N TRP A 13 -7.91 -6.97 3.43
CA TRP A 13 -8.92 -6.34 2.59
C TRP A 13 -9.12 -4.86 2.88
N ILE A 14 -9.32 -4.54 4.17
CA ILE A 14 -9.59 -3.17 4.58
C ILE A 14 -8.36 -2.30 4.38
N ALA A 15 -7.20 -2.82 4.71
CA ALA A 15 -5.96 -2.07 4.56
C ALA A 15 -5.65 -1.76 3.10
N LYS A 16 -5.96 -2.69 2.19
CA LYS A 16 -5.78 -2.43 0.76
C LYS A 16 -6.63 -1.26 0.29
N HIS A 17 -7.88 -1.19 0.72
CA HIS A 17 -8.75 -0.07 0.36
C HIS A 17 -8.21 1.24 0.89
N THR A 18 -7.75 1.24 2.14
CA THR A 18 -7.16 2.42 2.74
C THR A 18 -5.92 2.86 1.97
N ALA A 19 -5.07 1.91 1.60
CA ALA A 19 -3.86 2.22 0.84
C ALA A 19 -4.19 2.86 -0.51
N ILE A 20 -5.19 2.33 -1.20
CA ILE A 20 -5.62 2.90 -2.49
C ILE A 20 -6.05 4.34 -2.33
N GLU A 21 -6.86 4.63 -1.32
CA GLU A 21 -7.31 5.98 -1.08
C GLU A 21 -6.16 6.93 -0.75
N LEU A 22 -5.22 6.48 0.08
CA LEU A 22 -4.07 7.29 0.44
C LEU A 22 -3.18 7.57 -0.76
N LEU A 23 -2.91 6.55 -1.56
CA LEU A 23 -2.07 6.71 -2.75
C LEU A 23 -2.72 7.65 -3.76
N ASN A 24 -4.03 7.55 -3.95
CA ASN A 24 -4.75 8.43 -4.85
C ASN A 24 -4.82 9.86 -4.33
N SER A 25 -4.65 10.05 -3.04
CA SER A 25 -4.61 11.38 -2.44
C SER A 25 -3.21 11.98 -2.39
N GLY A 26 -2.22 11.25 -2.86
CA GLY A 26 -0.85 11.76 -2.94
C GLY A 26 0.02 11.46 -1.73
N TYR A 27 -0.45 10.64 -0.80
CA TYR A 27 0.37 10.25 0.35
C TYR A 27 1.36 9.15 -0.03
N GLU A 28 2.47 9.11 0.70
CA GLU A 28 3.35 7.95 0.66
C GLU A 28 2.81 6.90 1.62
N VAL A 29 2.81 5.65 1.20
CA VAL A 29 2.33 4.55 2.03
C VAL A 29 3.45 3.58 2.28
N LEU A 30 3.71 3.29 3.55
CA LEU A 30 4.66 2.28 3.98
C LEU A 30 3.85 1.12 4.56
N GLY A 31 3.85 0.00 3.85
CA GLY A 31 3.05 -1.14 4.23
C GLY A 31 3.86 -2.25 4.89
N THR A 32 3.22 -2.99 5.77
CA THR A 32 3.81 -4.20 6.32
C THR A 32 2.95 -5.40 5.94
N VAL A 33 3.61 -6.53 5.70
CA VAL A 33 2.92 -7.78 5.42
C VAL A 33 3.49 -8.85 6.33
N ARG A 34 2.67 -9.87 6.62
CA ARG A 34 3.12 -10.99 7.44
C ARG A 34 4.17 -11.84 6.75
N ASN A 35 4.07 -11.91 5.46
CA ASN A 35 4.85 -12.85 4.67
C ASN A 35 5.34 -12.13 3.42
N ASN A 36 6.62 -12.22 3.14
CA ASN A 36 7.21 -11.55 1.99
C ASN A 36 6.59 -12.00 0.67
N ASN A 37 6.03 -13.19 0.62
CA ASN A 37 5.35 -13.68 -0.58
C ASN A 37 4.12 -12.84 -0.92
N LEU A 38 3.58 -12.10 0.04
CA LEU A 38 2.39 -11.27 -0.18
C LEU A 38 2.73 -9.91 -0.79
N ILE A 39 4.00 -9.54 -0.81
CA ILE A 39 4.41 -8.22 -1.32
C ILE A 39 4.05 -8.09 -2.79
N GLU A 40 4.47 -9.05 -3.60
CA GLU A 40 4.21 -9.01 -5.05
C GLU A 40 2.72 -8.99 -5.35
N GLN A 41 1.98 -9.85 -4.67
CA GLN A 41 0.53 -9.94 -4.85
C GLN A 41 -0.16 -8.64 -4.46
N THR A 42 0.26 -8.05 -3.37
CA THR A 42 -0.30 -6.78 -2.90
C THR A 42 0.01 -5.65 -3.87
N LYS A 43 1.24 -5.58 -4.35
CA LYS A 43 1.62 -4.58 -5.34
C LYS A 43 0.78 -4.70 -6.60
N GLU A 44 0.59 -5.92 -7.08
CA GLU A 44 -0.18 -6.16 -8.28
C GLU A 44 -1.62 -5.70 -8.09
N THR A 45 -2.22 -6.05 -6.97
CA THR A 45 -3.60 -5.65 -6.68
C THR A 45 -3.72 -4.13 -6.61
N LEU A 46 -2.84 -3.48 -5.88
CA LEU A 46 -2.91 -2.03 -5.69
C LEU A 46 -2.63 -1.27 -6.98
N SER A 47 -1.75 -1.79 -7.83
CA SER A 47 -1.41 -1.13 -9.08
C SER A 47 -2.59 -1.03 -10.04
N LYS A 48 -3.60 -1.87 -9.86
CA LYS A 48 -4.81 -1.82 -10.68
C LYS A 48 -5.69 -0.63 -10.35
N TYR A 49 -5.55 -0.07 -9.17
CA TYR A 49 -6.44 0.99 -8.67
C TYR A 49 -5.74 2.29 -8.37
N ALA A 50 -4.43 2.27 -8.21
CA ALA A 50 -3.67 3.46 -7.86
C ALA A 50 -2.23 3.34 -8.36
N SER A 51 -1.55 4.48 -8.45
CA SER A 51 -0.12 4.49 -8.75
C SER A 51 0.64 4.00 -7.52
N ILE A 52 1.54 3.04 -7.70
CA ILE A 52 2.29 2.47 -6.59
C ILE A 52 3.69 3.08 -6.46
N ASP A 53 3.93 4.21 -7.12
CA ASP A 53 5.22 4.88 -7.04
C ASP A 53 5.60 5.28 -5.62
N LYS A 54 4.60 5.61 -4.82
CA LYS A 54 4.80 6.04 -3.44
C LYS A 54 4.51 4.94 -2.42
N LEU A 55 4.41 3.72 -2.89
CA LEU A 55 4.19 2.56 -2.02
C LEU A 55 5.52 1.87 -1.73
N SER A 56 5.78 1.63 -0.46
CA SER A 56 6.96 0.90 -0.01
C SER A 56 6.54 -0.18 0.98
N PHE A 57 7.41 -1.15 1.17
CA PHE A 57 7.18 -2.22 2.14
C PHE A 57 8.35 -2.30 3.10
N VAL A 58 8.04 -2.67 4.32
CA VAL A 58 9.06 -2.89 5.34
C VAL A 58 9.39 -4.36 5.44
#